data_6cb08d07aba80747a9220607afaf72db
#
_entry.id   6cb08d07aba80747a9220607afaf72db
#
_cell.length_a   1.000
_cell.length_b   1.000
_cell.length_c   1.000
_cell.angle_alpha   90.00
_cell.angle_beta   90.00
_cell.angle_gamma   90.00
#
_symmetry.space_group_name_H-M   'P 1'
#
loop_
_entity.id
_entity.type
_entity.pdbx_description
1 polymer ?
#
loop_
_entity_poly.entity_id
_entity_poly.type
_entity_poly.pdbx_seq_one_letter_code
_entity_poly.pdbx_strand_id
1 'polypeptide(L)' 'MLKVKLVRSMIGCNPKQRATVKALGLHKIRQEKSFEDTPVVRGMIKKVEHLVEVTES' A
#
# COMPACT_ATOMS: atom_id res chain seq x y z
N MET A 1 5.24 -5.66 13.07
CA MET A 1 4.33 -4.83 12.26
C MET A 1 4.88 -4.65 10.86
N LEU A 2 4.02 -4.43 9.89
CA LEU A 2 4.44 -4.19 8.53
C LEU A 2 4.52 -2.69 8.27
N LYS A 3 5.60 -2.26 7.65
CA LYS A 3 5.76 -0.87 7.23
C LYS A 3 5.59 -0.82 5.72
N VAL A 4 4.59 -0.07 5.27
CA VAL A 4 4.25 0.04 3.86
C VAL A 4 4.56 1.46 3.39
N LYS A 5 5.33 1.55 2.31
CA LYS A 5 5.74 2.83 1.73
C LYS A 5 5.29 2.90 0.28
N LEU A 6 4.62 3.97 -0.07
CA LEU A 6 4.20 4.20 -1.45
C LEU A 6 5.40 4.72 -2.25
N VAL A 7 5.91 3.90 -3.16
CA VAL A 7 7.11 4.24 -3.94
C VAL A 7 6.81 4.65 -5.37
N ARG A 8 5.59 4.41 -5.85
CA ARG A 8 5.18 4.79 -7.20
C ARG A 8 3.88 5.57 -7.18
N SER A 9 3.73 6.45 -8.17
CA SER A 9 2.51 7.23 -8.32
C SER A 9 1.31 6.32 -8.66
N MET A 10 0.14 6.71 -8.18
CA MET A 10 -1.12 6.05 -8.52
C MET A 10 -1.63 6.45 -9.90
N ILE A 11 -0.97 7.37 -10.57
CA ILE A 11 -1.34 7.80 -11.92
C ILE A 11 -1.20 6.60 -12.86
N GLY A 12 -2.26 6.31 -13.62
CA GLY A 12 -2.28 5.17 -14.50
C GLY A 12 -2.76 3.86 -13.87
N CYS A 13 -2.97 3.83 -12.56
CA CYS A 13 -3.55 2.66 -11.90
C CYS A 13 -5.05 2.55 -12.18
N ASN A 14 -5.56 1.33 -12.17
CA ASN A 14 -7.00 1.16 -12.29
C ASN A 14 -7.70 1.63 -11.01
N PRO A 15 -9.03 1.92 -11.08
CA PRO A 15 -9.76 2.42 -9.91
C PRO A 15 -9.70 1.49 -8.70
N LYS A 16 -9.64 0.18 -8.91
CA LYS A 16 -9.59 -0.79 -7.82
C LYS A 16 -8.28 -0.68 -7.04
N GLN A 17 -7.16 -0.57 -7.74
CA GLN A 17 -5.85 -0.42 -7.11
C GLN A 17 -5.76 0.91 -6.36
N ARG A 18 -6.28 1.97 -6.97
CA ARG A 18 -6.31 3.28 -6.34
C ARG A 18 -7.13 3.25 -5.05
N ALA A 19 -8.29 2.60 -5.08
CA ALA A 19 -9.14 2.47 -3.91
C ALA A 19 -8.42 1.69 -2.80
N THR A 20 -7.68 0.63 -3.15
CA THR A 20 -6.92 -0.16 -2.19
C THR A 20 -5.83 0.68 -1.52
N VAL A 21 -5.10 1.47 -2.30
CA VAL A 21 -4.06 2.35 -1.76
C VAL A 21 -4.67 3.40 -0.83
N LYS A 22 -5.81 3.98 -1.20
CA LYS A 22 -6.52 4.92 -0.35
C LYS A 22 -7.00 4.26 0.95
N ALA A 23 -7.48 3.03 0.87
CA ALA A 23 -7.90 2.28 2.05
C ALA A 23 -6.73 2.04 3.01
N LEU A 24 -5.52 1.90 2.48
CA LEU A 24 -4.30 1.82 3.28
C LEU A 24 -3.90 3.18 3.86
N GLY A 25 -4.52 4.27 3.40
CA GLY A 25 -4.22 5.60 3.87
C GLY A 25 -3.01 6.24 3.20
N LEU A 26 -2.55 5.67 2.10
CA LEU A 26 -1.42 6.20 1.36
C LEU A 26 -1.93 7.07 0.21
N HIS A 27 -1.66 8.36 0.28
CA HIS A 27 -2.15 9.32 -0.71
C HIS A 27 -1.04 9.97 -1.50
N LYS A 28 0.16 9.97 -0.98
CA LYS A 28 1.30 10.65 -1.59
C LYS A 28 2.46 9.69 -1.78
N ILE A 29 3.24 9.94 -2.81
CA ILE A 29 4.48 9.20 -3.04
C ILE A 29 5.41 9.38 -1.85
N ARG A 30 6.12 8.31 -1.49
CA ARG A 30 7.04 8.24 -0.35
C ARG A 30 6.37 8.34 1.02
N GLN A 31 5.04 8.31 1.07
CA GLN A 31 4.33 8.23 2.34
C GLN A 31 4.48 6.83 2.91
N GLU A 32 4.74 6.74 4.20
CA GLU A 32 4.89 5.48 4.90
C GLU A 32 3.83 5.34 5.98
N LYS A 33 3.38 4.10 6.19
CA LYS A 33 2.50 3.77 7.30
C LYS A 33 2.82 2.40 7.83
N SER A 34 2.63 2.21 9.15
CA SER A 34 2.77 0.91 9.78
C SER A 34 1.39 0.26 9.93
N PHE A 35 1.33 -1.04 9.71
CA PHE A 35 0.11 -1.81 9.81
C PHE A 35 0.36 -3.08 10.61
N GLU A 36 -0.70 -3.60 11.20
CA GLU A 36 -0.63 -4.91 11.82
C GLU A 36 -0.53 -5.98 10.74
N ASP A 37 0.20 -7.04 11.03
CA ASP A 37 0.36 -8.15 10.11
C ASP A 37 -0.87 -9.05 10.18
N THR A 38 -1.90 -8.69 9.43
CA THR A 38 -3.14 -9.44 9.35
C THR A 38 -3.39 -9.92 7.92
N PRO A 39 -4.16 -11.00 7.74
CA PRO A 39 -4.50 -11.47 6.40
C PRO A 39 -5.20 -10.41 5.55
N VAL A 40 -6.01 -9.56 6.17
CA VAL A 40 -6.72 -8.48 5.46
C VAL A 40 -5.73 -7.47 4.90
N VAL A 41 -4.79 -7.00 5.73
CA VAL A 41 -3.76 -6.05 5.31
C VAL A 41 -2.86 -6.66 4.25
N ARG A 42 -2.43 -7.89 4.44
CA ARG A 42 -1.59 -8.57 3.46
C ARG A 42 -2.30 -8.72 2.11
N GLY A 43 -3.58 -9.01 2.12
CA GLY A 43 -4.37 -9.11 0.90
C GLY A 43 -4.45 -7.79 0.14
N MET A 44 -4.63 -6.69 0.86
CA MET A 44 -4.65 -5.35 0.26
C MET A 44 -3.29 -4.97 -0.31
N ILE A 45 -2.23 -5.23 0.44
CA ILE A 45 -0.86 -4.93 0.00
C ILE A 45 -0.52 -5.72 -1.26
N LYS A 46 -0.90 -6.98 -1.32
CA LYS A 46 -0.61 -7.84 -2.45
C LYS A 46 -1.20 -7.30 -3.75
N LYS A 47 -2.36 -6.68 -3.68
CA LYS A 47 -3.02 -6.10 -4.86
C LYS A 47 -2.25 -4.91 -5.43
N VAL A 48 -1.48 -4.22 -4.61
CA VAL A 48 -0.75 -3.02 -4.99
C VAL A 48 0.75 -3.13 -4.73
N GLU A 49 1.26 -4.34 -4.57
CA GLU A 49 2.67 -4.56 -4.22
C GLU A 49 3.64 -3.95 -5.23
N HIS A 50 3.21 -3.79 -6.48
CA HIS A 50 4.01 -3.16 -7.51
C HIS A 50 4.10 -1.63 -7.34
N LEU A 51 3.29 -1.07 -6.46
CA LEU A 51 3.26 0.37 -6.19
C LEU A 51 3.88 0.71 -4.84
N VAL A 52 4.01 -0.26 -3.96
CA VAL A 52 4.46 -0.03 -2.60
C VAL A 52 5.64 -0.95 -2.26
N GLU A 53 6.39 -0.54 -1.27
CA GLU A 53 7.46 -1.34 -0.70
C GLU A 53 7.06 -1.72 0.72
N VAL A 54 7.18 -2.99 1.05
CA VAL A 54 6.81 -3.52 2.36
C VAL A 54 8.06 -3.96 3.10
N THR A 55 8.21 -3.48 4.32
CA THR A 55 9.30 -3.87 5.20
C THR A 55 8.72 -4.42 6.48
N GLU A 56 9.20 -5.56 6.91
CA GLU A 56 8.85 -6.11 8.21
C GLU A 56 9.77 -5.53 9.27
N SER A 57 9.19 -5.13 10.36
CA SER A 57 9.95 -4.59 11.48
C SER A 57 9.49 -5.18 12.80
#